data_5135fa8fc0b4aa434c0e6749be5ede13
#
_entry.id   5135fa8fc0b4aa434c0e6749be5ede13
#
_cell.length_a   1.000
_cell.length_b   1.000
_cell.length_c   1.000
_cell.angle_alpha   90.00
_cell.angle_beta   90.00
_cell.angle_gamma   90.00
#
_symmetry.space_group_name_H-M   'P 1'
#
loop_
_entity.id
_entity.type
_entity.pdbx_description
1 polymer ?
#
loop_
_entity_poly.entity_id
_entity_poly.type
_entity_poly.pdbx_seq_one_letter_code
_entity_poly.pdbx_strand_id
1 'polypeptide(L)'
;SPAIGAISKTHAQMDSDLYYFNGDDISNLTATQAFGDFESASVSALVKPYMDARKTLTVGATVNRDKNQYRLFFSDKTALIATIINRQLVGFSTWLLDHTPSAITENYMGCTDGSVMRMDSGTSFNGAAISSYLRLPFTSLNSPHKKKRFRKATLELEAGSQATLNYVASYDYGTGGSSSSSQATVYGGGGFWDVASWNYFVWSSAVVASAEAYLNGSGRNISLLIVHTSATDPAFTLQGVQLNYSLRGLNR
;
A
#
# COMPACT_ATOMS: atom_id res chain seq x y z
N SER A 1 1.92 -0.41 35.42
CA SER A 1 3.19 -1.07 35.06
C SER A 1 4.23 0.02 34.80
N PRO A 2 5.39 -0.01 35.44
CA PRO A 2 6.37 1.06 35.30
C PRO A 2 7.19 1.01 33.99
N ALA A 3 6.92 0.07 33.12
CA ALA A 3 7.81 -0.23 31.99
C ALA A 3 7.29 0.17 30.61
N ILE A 4 6.10 0.76 30.49
CA ILE A 4 5.48 1.00 29.19
C ILE A 4 5.19 2.48 29.01
N GLY A 5 6.08 3.14 28.28
CA GLY A 5 5.95 4.52 27.86
C GLY A 5 6.06 4.65 26.35
N ALA A 6 5.60 5.78 25.80
CA ALA A 6 5.81 6.09 24.40
C ALA A 6 7.30 6.29 24.10
N ILE A 7 7.78 5.76 22.99
CA ILE A 7 9.06 6.15 22.44
C ILE A 7 9.00 7.65 22.08
N SER A 8 10.09 8.35 22.28
CA SER A 8 10.16 9.80 21.98
C SER A 8 9.69 10.09 20.55
N LYS A 9 8.90 11.15 20.38
CA LYS A 9 8.37 11.63 19.09
C LYS A 9 7.42 10.65 18.35
N THR A 10 6.88 9.65 19.04
CA THR A 10 5.94 8.70 18.40
C THR A 10 4.48 8.91 18.79
N HIS A 11 4.19 9.82 19.71
CA HIS A 11 2.82 10.15 20.10
C HIS A 11 2.18 11.11 19.09
N ALA A 12 0.95 10.82 18.69
CA ALA A 12 0.18 11.69 17.81
C ALA A 12 -1.32 11.55 18.09
N GLN A 13 -2.02 12.67 18.10
CA GLN A 13 -3.46 12.69 18.35
C GLN A 13 -4.23 12.55 17.05
N MET A 14 -5.12 11.56 17.00
CA MET A 14 -6.05 11.35 15.91
C MET A 14 -7.46 11.19 16.47
N ASP A 15 -8.40 11.98 15.95
CA ASP A 15 -9.74 12.11 16.50
C ASP A 15 -9.71 12.54 17.98
N SER A 16 -10.35 11.77 18.84
CA SER A 16 -10.40 11.99 20.29
C SER A 16 -9.43 11.08 21.06
N ASP A 17 -8.50 10.40 20.37
CA ASP A 17 -7.59 9.46 21.01
C ASP A 17 -6.12 9.80 20.70
N LEU A 18 -5.23 9.36 21.57
CA LEU A 18 -3.80 9.51 21.42
C LEU A 18 -3.18 8.14 21.08
N TYR A 19 -2.58 8.06 19.90
CA TYR A 19 -1.83 6.89 19.46
C TYR A 19 -0.35 7.09 19.72
N TYR A 20 0.34 6.03 20.11
CA TYR A 20 1.77 6.05 20.36
C TYR A 20 2.40 4.68 20.14
N PHE A 21 3.69 4.67 19.86
CA PHE A 21 4.50 3.46 19.77
C PHE A 21 5.26 3.26 21.08
N ASN A 22 5.08 2.13 21.73
CA ASN A 22 5.69 1.81 23.01
C ASN A 22 7.02 1.02 22.88
N GLY A 23 7.45 0.72 21.66
CA GLY A 23 8.65 -0.08 21.36
C GLY A 23 8.33 -1.50 20.92
N ASP A 24 7.16 -1.99 21.26
CA ASP A 24 6.67 -3.31 20.84
C ASP A 24 5.42 -3.21 19.97
N ASP A 25 4.50 -2.33 20.35
CA ASP A 25 3.20 -2.19 19.68
C ASP A 25 2.78 -0.72 19.52
N ILE A 26 1.89 -0.47 18.56
CA ILE A 26 1.12 0.76 18.49
C ILE A 26 -0.09 0.61 19.42
N SER A 27 -0.20 1.50 20.38
CA SER A 27 -1.25 1.50 21.40
C SER A 27 -2.03 2.81 21.37
N ASN A 28 -3.25 2.79 21.88
CA ASN A 28 -4.04 3.98 22.08
C ASN A 28 -4.34 4.23 23.57
N LEU A 29 -4.47 5.49 23.94
CA LEU A 29 -4.58 5.89 25.33
C LEU A 29 -5.94 5.49 25.92
N THR A 30 -7.03 5.62 25.18
CA THR A 30 -8.38 5.30 25.67
C THR A 30 -8.52 3.83 26.02
N ALA A 31 -8.02 2.92 25.19
CA ALA A 31 -8.05 1.48 25.48
C ALA A 31 -7.13 1.12 26.67
N THR A 32 -5.96 1.75 26.74
CA THR A 32 -5.04 1.59 27.89
C THR A 32 -5.68 1.98 29.21
N GLN A 33 -6.45 3.08 29.24
CA GLN A 33 -7.17 3.53 30.43
C GLN A 33 -8.34 2.61 30.80
N ALA A 34 -9.05 2.09 29.81
CA ALA A 34 -10.24 1.26 30.04
C ALA A 34 -9.92 -0.13 30.57
N PHE A 35 -8.83 -0.74 30.10
CA PHE A 35 -8.52 -2.14 30.42
C PHE A 35 -7.41 -2.30 31.45
N GLY A 36 -6.61 -1.25 31.72
CA GLY A 36 -5.46 -1.34 32.62
C GLY A 36 -4.38 -2.33 32.16
N ASP A 37 -4.61 -2.97 31.02
CA ASP A 37 -3.76 -3.98 30.42
C ASP A 37 -3.32 -3.50 29.01
N PHE A 38 -2.02 -3.43 28.82
CA PHE A 38 -1.43 -2.91 27.59
C PHE A 38 -1.50 -3.91 26.43
N GLU A 39 -1.61 -5.20 26.70
CA GLU A 39 -1.79 -6.21 25.64
C GLU A 39 -3.14 -6.04 24.93
N SER A 40 -4.18 -5.70 25.69
CA SER A 40 -5.52 -5.45 25.13
C SER A 40 -5.63 -4.15 24.33
N ALA A 41 -4.69 -3.23 24.51
CA ALA A 41 -4.65 -1.94 23.80
C ALA A 41 -3.82 -1.99 22.52
N SER A 42 -3.19 -3.12 22.19
CA SER A 42 -2.37 -3.26 20.99
C SER A 42 -3.22 -3.25 19.73
N VAL A 43 -2.92 -2.29 18.86
CA VAL A 43 -3.54 -2.15 17.54
C VAL A 43 -2.75 -2.89 16.47
N SER A 44 -1.47 -3.20 16.75
CA SER A 44 -0.49 -3.63 15.75
C SER A 44 -0.02 -5.08 15.86
N ALA A 45 -0.74 -5.95 16.58
CA ALA A 45 -0.37 -7.34 16.81
C ALA A 45 -0.04 -8.12 15.52
N LEU A 46 -0.74 -7.84 14.42
CA LEU A 46 -0.52 -8.50 13.12
C LEU A 46 0.83 -8.18 12.47
N VAL A 47 1.40 -7.02 12.77
CA VAL A 47 2.66 -6.54 12.17
C VAL A 47 3.80 -6.49 13.18
N LYS A 48 3.61 -7.11 14.35
CA LYS A 48 4.62 -7.14 15.41
C LYS A 48 6.01 -7.57 14.93
N PRO A 49 6.19 -8.63 14.13
CA PRO A 49 7.52 -9.03 13.66
C PRO A 49 8.21 -7.97 12.80
N TYR A 50 7.43 -7.18 12.04
CA TYR A 50 7.96 -6.08 11.26
C TYR A 50 8.45 -4.93 12.14
N MET A 51 7.72 -4.66 13.22
CA MET A 51 8.04 -3.59 14.18
C MET A 51 9.20 -3.97 15.08
N ASP A 52 9.26 -5.20 15.58
CA ASP A 52 10.35 -5.70 16.42
C ASP A 52 11.72 -5.55 15.76
N ALA A 53 11.79 -5.81 14.45
CA ALA A 53 13.01 -5.65 13.68
C ALA A 53 13.44 -4.18 13.53
N ARG A 54 12.54 -3.20 13.77
CA ARG A 54 12.74 -1.76 13.50
C ARG A 54 12.60 -0.87 14.73
N LYS A 55 12.32 -1.43 15.89
CA LYS A 55 12.08 -0.63 17.11
C LYS A 55 13.22 0.34 17.45
N THR A 56 14.48 -0.07 17.23
CA THR A 56 15.65 0.76 17.45
C THR A 56 15.91 1.79 16.34
N LEU A 57 15.24 1.63 15.20
CA LEU A 57 15.36 2.51 14.04
C LEU A 57 14.26 3.59 14.00
N THR A 58 13.43 3.66 15.04
CA THR A 58 12.30 4.59 15.09
C THR A 58 12.78 6.03 15.13
N VAL A 59 12.32 6.84 14.20
CA VAL A 59 12.62 8.28 14.10
C VAL A 59 11.51 9.12 14.72
N GLY A 60 10.28 8.79 14.42
CA GLY A 60 9.11 9.50 14.93
C GLY A 60 7.82 9.09 14.22
N ALA A 61 6.71 9.65 14.65
CA ALA A 61 5.42 9.41 14.04
C ALA A 61 4.68 10.71 13.77
N THR A 62 3.73 10.63 12.86
CA THR A 62 2.77 11.71 12.58
C THR A 62 1.41 11.13 12.24
N VAL A 63 0.40 11.99 12.20
CA VAL A 63 -0.96 11.65 11.79
C VAL A 63 -1.34 12.43 10.55
N ASN A 64 -1.93 11.75 9.58
CA ASN A 64 -2.66 12.39 8.51
C ASN A 64 -4.17 12.20 8.78
N ARG A 65 -4.84 13.29 9.14
CA ARG A 65 -6.26 13.28 9.54
C ARG A 65 -7.18 13.07 8.35
N ASP A 66 -6.83 13.62 7.19
CA ASP A 66 -7.65 13.49 5.98
C ASP A 66 -7.76 12.04 5.49
N LYS A 67 -6.72 11.25 5.74
CA LYS A 67 -6.65 9.84 5.37
C LYS A 67 -6.87 8.87 6.54
N ASN A 68 -7.09 9.38 7.74
CA ASN A 68 -7.21 8.59 8.97
C ASN A 68 -6.01 7.65 9.18
N GLN A 69 -4.80 8.18 9.07
CA GLN A 69 -3.58 7.40 9.11
C GLN A 69 -2.66 7.85 10.26
N TYR A 70 -2.22 6.88 11.06
CA TYR A 70 -1.07 7.02 11.93
C TYR A 70 0.15 6.47 11.18
N ARG A 71 1.22 7.26 11.06
CA ARG A 71 2.39 6.99 10.25
C ARG A 71 3.63 6.97 11.13
N LEU A 72 4.31 5.82 11.20
CA LEU A 72 5.52 5.60 11.96
C LEU A 72 6.72 5.47 11.02
N PHE A 73 7.74 6.29 11.20
CA PHE A 73 8.90 6.38 10.32
C PHE A 73 10.15 5.78 10.95
N PHE A 74 10.93 5.08 10.10
CA PHE A 74 12.16 4.41 10.50
C PHE A 74 13.36 4.94 9.71
N SER A 75 14.56 4.88 10.31
CA SER A 75 15.80 5.34 9.69
C SER A 75 16.32 4.42 8.57
N ASP A 76 15.72 3.26 8.36
CA ASP A 76 16.01 2.34 7.26
C ASP A 76 15.27 2.68 5.95
N LYS A 77 14.80 3.92 5.81
CA LYS A 77 14.04 4.41 4.65
C LYS A 77 12.66 3.73 4.49
N THR A 78 12.07 3.29 5.56
CA THR A 78 10.71 2.73 5.55
C THR A 78 9.79 3.50 6.47
N ALA A 79 8.48 3.38 6.23
CA ALA A 79 7.47 3.81 7.18
C ALA A 79 6.34 2.79 7.25
N LEU A 80 5.78 2.64 8.42
CA LEU A 80 4.57 1.83 8.67
C LEU A 80 3.38 2.76 8.81
N ILE A 81 2.35 2.51 8.04
CA ILE A 81 1.12 3.29 8.01
C ILE A 81 -0.02 2.43 8.55
N ALA A 82 -0.59 2.83 9.66
CA ALA A 82 -1.81 2.22 10.19
C ALA A 82 -3.01 3.10 9.80
N THR A 83 -3.97 2.54 9.07
CA THR A 83 -5.22 3.21 8.73
C THR A 83 -6.27 2.84 9.76
N ILE A 84 -6.83 3.84 10.44
CA ILE A 84 -7.73 3.68 11.58
C ILE A 84 -9.00 4.49 11.31
N ILE A 85 -10.14 3.83 11.21
CA ILE A 85 -11.43 4.45 10.96
C ILE A 85 -12.36 4.10 12.13
N ASN A 86 -13.02 5.11 12.71
CA ASN A 86 -13.90 4.92 13.87
C ASN A 86 -13.21 4.16 15.03
N ARG A 87 -11.95 4.47 15.30
CA ARG A 87 -11.09 3.82 16.31
C ARG A 87 -10.81 2.34 16.04
N GLN A 88 -11.15 1.84 14.86
CA GLN A 88 -10.85 0.47 14.45
C GLN A 88 -9.75 0.46 13.40
N LEU A 89 -8.78 -0.42 13.59
CA LEU A 89 -7.75 -0.64 12.59
C LEU A 89 -8.37 -1.30 11.35
N VAL A 90 -8.22 -0.64 10.21
CA VAL A 90 -8.64 -1.17 8.91
C VAL A 90 -7.52 -1.98 8.27
N GLY A 91 -6.29 -1.53 8.39
CA GLY A 91 -5.14 -2.25 7.83
C GLY A 91 -3.83 -1.51 7.97
N PHE A 92 -2.77 -2.19 7.56
CA PHE A 92 -1.42 -1.66 7.50
C PHE A 92 -0.94 -1.58 6.08
N SER A 93 -0.15 -0.54 5.79
CA SER A 93 0.66 -0.43 4.58
C SER A 93 2.07 0.05 4.93
N THR A 94 3.01 -0.18 4.04
CA THR A 94 4.38 0.29 4.22
C THR A 94 4.75 1.24 3.10
N TRP A 95 5.48 2.30 3.44
CA TRP A 95 6.12 3.15 2.47
C TRP A 95 7.58 2.78 2.33
N LEU A 96 8.07 2.80 1.10
CA LEU A 96 9.48 2.75 0.75
C LEU A 96 9.89 4.17 0.41
N LEU A 97 10.80 4.72 1.20
CA LEU A 97 11.29 6.08 1.05
C LEU A 97 12.62 6.07 0.31
N ASP A 98 12.91 7.08 -0.49
CA ASP A 98 14.22 7.21 -1.12
C ASP A 98 15.24 7.87 -0.20
N HIS A 99 14.77 8.72 0.71
CA HIS A 99 15.61 9.46 1.68
C HIS A 99 15.41 8.93 3.10
N THR A 100 16.50 8.99 3.89
CA THR A 100 16.45 8.60 5.31
C THR A 100 15.81 9.71 6.15
N PRO A 101 14.67 9.45 6.82
CA PRO A 101 14.02 10.43 7.67
C PRO A 101 14.87 10.74 8.91
N SER A 102 14.90 12.00 9.33
CA SER A 102 15.57 12.50 10.54
C SER A 102 14.64 13.27 11.47
N ALA A 103 13.63 13.93 10.90
CA ALA A 103 12.62 14.69 11.64
C ALA A 103 11.28 14.60 10.92
N ILE A 104 10.22 14.45 11.68
CA ILE A 104 8.86 14.28 11.14
C ILE A 104 7.96 15.34 11.73
N THR A 105 7.18 15.99 10.87
CA THR A 105 6.08 16.87 11.23
C THR A 105 4.79 16.39 10.53
N GLU A 106 3.69 17.10 10.68
CA GLU A 106 2.39 16.69 10.12
C GLU A 106 2.45 16.50 8.58
N ASN A 107 3.11 17.42 7.87
CA ASN A 107 3.12 17.44 6.40
C ASN A 107 4.52 17.37 5.78
N TYR A 108 5.57 17.39 6.59
CA TYR A 108 6.94 17.44 6.10
C TYR A 108 7.82 16.40 6.79
N MET A 109 8.73 15.86 6.02
CA MET A 109 9.78 14.97 6.45
C MET A 109 11.13 15.62 6.18
N GLY A 110 11.89 15.91 7.25
CA GLY A 110 13.30 16.29 7.15
C GLY A 110 14.14 15.03 6.97
N CYS A 111 15.12 15.09 6.10
CA CYS A 111 16.01 13.98 5.77
C CYS A 111 17.43 14.21 6.28
N THR A 112 18.18 13.13 6.42
CA THR A 112 19.59 13.20 6.93
C THR A 112 20.54 13.90 5.97
N ASP A 113 20.20 14.01 4.69
CA ASP A 113 20.94 14.73 3.66
C ASP A 113 20.67 16.25 3.66
N GLY A 114 19.85 16.74 4.59
CA GLY A 114 19.46 18.15 4.67
C GLY A 114 18.26 18.54 3.80
N SER A 115 17.72 17.64 3.01
CA SER A 115 16.51 17.90 2.22
C SER A 115 15.25 17.89 3.09
N VAL A 116 14.22 18.62 2.66
CA VAL A 116 12.89 18.62 3.28
C VAL A 116 11.87 18.20 2.23
N MET A 117 11.21 17.09 2.49
CA MET A 117 10.17 16.52 1.62
C MET A 117 8.79 16.87 2.12
N ARG A 118 7.92 17.35 1.24
CA ARG A 118 6.50 17.48 1.55
C ARG A 118 5.81 16.15 1.30
N MET A 119 5.17 15.62 2.32
CA MET A 119 4.41 14.36 2.21
C MET A 119 3.12 14.55 1.42
N ASP A 120 2.64 13.46 0.80
CA ASP A 120 1.39 13.42 0.02
C ASP A 120 1.31 14.46 -1.11
N SER A 121 2.45 14.87 -1.67
CA SER A 121 2.51 15.88 -2.73
C SER A 121 3.53 15.48 -3.80
N GLY A 122 3.17 15.73 -5.06
CA GLY A 122 4.03 15.40 -6.20
C GLY A 122 3.96 13.94 -6.64
N THR A 123 4.81 13.59 -7.60
CA THR A 123 4.84 12.27 -8.26
C THR A 123 6.17 11.56 -8.08
N SER A 124 7.15 12.19 -7.43
CA SER A 124 8.50 11.66 -7.29
C SER A 124 9.15 12.04 -5.97
N PHE A 125 10.18 11.32 -5.57
CA PHE A 125 11.10 11.72 -4.51
C PHE A 125 12.22 12.57 -5.10
N ASN A 126 11.99 13.88 -5.24
CA ASN A 126 12.97 14.81 -5.83
C ASN A 126 13.52 14.33 -7.19
N GLY A 127 12.64 13.84 -8.06
CA GLY A 127 12.98 13.27 -9.36
C GLY A 127 13.21 11.76 -9.38
N ALA A 128 13.43 11.11 -8.24
CA ALA A 128 13.52 9.67 -8.16
C ALA A 128 12.11 9.01 -8.21
N ALA A 129 12.02 7.86 -8.86
CA ALA A 129 10.75 7.16 -9.04
C ALA A 129 10.19 6.64 -7.71
N ILE A 130 8.88 6.79 -7.54
CA ILE A 130 8.15 6.15 -6.44
C ILE A 130 7.75 4.74 -6.88
N SER A 131 8.19 3.74 -6.12
CA SER A 131 7.80 2.36 -6.33
C SER A 131 6.67 1.97 -5.39
N SER A 132 5.60 1.42 -5.94
CA SER A 132 4.48 0.88 -5.17
C SER A 132 4.14 -0.54 -5.63
N TYR A 133 3.70 -1.38 -4.72
CA TYR A 133 3.27 -2.73 -5.05
C TYR A 133 2.10 -3.17 -4.19
N LEU A 134 1.24 -3.98 -4.79
CA LEU A 134 0.13 -4.65 -4.14
C LEU A 134 0.12 -6.11 -4.55
N ARG A 135 0.19 -7.01 -3.57
CA ARG A 135 0.02 -8.44 -3.81
C ARG A 135 -1.36 -8.89 -3.30
N LEU A 136 -2.19 -9.37 -4.21
CA LEU A 136 -3.43 -10.02 -3.84
C LEU A 136 -3.14 -11.45 -3.35
N PRO A 137 -3.80 -11.89 -2.28
CA PRO A 137 -3.62 -13.24 -1.77
C PRO A 137 -4.02 -14.29 -2.80
N PHE A 138 -3.51 -15.51 -2.65
CA PHE A 138 -3.95 -16.63 -3.48
C PHE A 138 -5.43 -16.91 -3.26
N THR A 139 -6.20 -16.86 -4.34
CA THR A 139 -7.63 -17.16 -4.34
C THR A 139 -7.95 -18.34 -5.24
N SER A 140 -8.77 -19.25 -4.74
CA SER A 140 -9.29 -20.40 -5.50
C SER A 140 -10.60 -20.11 -6.23
N LEU A 141 -11.12 -18.88 -6.15
CA LEU A 141 -12.38 -18.46 -6.80
C LEU A 141 -13.53 -19.46 -6.57
N ASN A 142 -13.74 -19.83 -5.32
CA ASN A 142 -14.77 -20.76 -4.84
C ASN A 142 -14.71 -22.19 -5.44
N SER A 143 -13.62 -22.55 -6.11
CA SER A 143 -13.47 -23.88 -6.74
C SER A 143 -12.05 -24.44 -6.54
N PRO A 144 -11.66 -24.82 -5.31
CA PRO A 144 -10.28 -25.21 -4.99
C PRO A 144 -9.83 -26.51 -5.68
N HIS A 145 -10.77 -27.40 -5.98
CA HIS A 145 -10.46 -28.70 -6.61
C HIS A 145 -10.34 -28.64 -8.14
N LYS A 146 -10.84 -27.57 -8.78
CA LYS A 146 -10.87 -27.47 -10.25
C LYS A 146 -9.69 -26.64 -10.75
N LYS A 147 -8.99 -27.15 -11.76
CA LYS A 147 -7.97 -26.38 -12.48
C LYS A 147 -8.67 -25.35 -13.38
N LYS A 148 -8.15 -24.13 -13.38
CA LYS A 148 -8.65 -23.00 -14.16
C LYS A 148 -7.61 -22.56 -15.16
N ARG A 149 -8.04 -22.17 -16.34
CA ARG A 149 -7.20 -21.45 -17.30
C ARG A 149 -7.54 -19.98 -17.21
N PHE A 150 -6.61 -19.19 -16.73
CA PHE A 150 -6.73 -17.74 -16.65
C PHE A 150 -6.39 -17.11 -18.00
N ARG A 151 -7.17 -16.14 -18.42
CA ARG A 151 -7.04 -15.49 -19.74
C ARG A 151 -6.66 -14.03 -19.60
N LYS A 152 -7.39 -13.28 -18.78
CA LYS A 152 -7.15 -11.89 -18.53
C LYS A 152 -7.60 -11.47 -17.13
N ALA A 153 -6.97 -10.43 -16.60
CA ALA A 153 -7.47 -9.63 -15.51
C ALA A 153 -7.86 -8.26 -16.07
N THR A 154 -8.97 -7.71 -15.62
CA THR A 154 -9.34 -6.32 -15.86
C THR A 154 -9.07 -5.56 -14.58
N LEU A 155 -8.21 -4.55 -14.65
CA LEU A 155 -7.86 -3.67 -13.54
C LEU A 155 -8.70 -2.40 -13.69
N GLU A 156 -9.52 -2.08 -12.70
CA GLU A 156 -10.31 -0.86 -12.64
C GLU A 156 -9.56 0.18 -11.82
N LEU A 157 -9.15 1.24 -12.47
CA LEU A 157 -8.29 2.28 -11.90
C LEU A 157 -8.94 3.66 -12.08
N GLU A 158 -8.88 4.44 -11.03
CA GLU A 158 -9.14 5.86 -11.09
C GLU A 158 -7.80 6.59 -11.13
N ALA A 159 -7.49 7.22 -12.25
CA ALA A 159 -6.23 7.94 -12.46
C ALA A 159 -6.49 9.27 -13.16
N GLY A 160 -5.74 10.30 -12.76
CA GLY A 160 -5.85 11.64 -13.35
C GLY A 160 -5.24 11.75 -14.75
N SER A 161 -4.40 10.82 -15.17
CA SER A 161 -3.83 10.72 -16.51
C SER A 161 -3.37 9.29 -16.80
N GLN A 162 -2.50 9.10 -17.80
CA GLN A 162 -1.92 7.80 -18.12
C GLN A 162 -1.11 7.24 -16.95
N ALA A 163 -1.33 5.97 -16.61
CA ALA A 163 -0.53 5.21 -15.68
C ALA A 163 -0.20 3.83 -16.25
N THR A 164 1.05 3.39 -16.08
CA THR A 164 1.51 2.09 -16.59
C THR A 164 1.84 1.17 -15.42
N LEU A 165 1.10 0.05 -15.34
CA LEU A 165 1.26 -0.94 -14.30
C LEU A 165 1.96 -2.19 -14.83
N ASN A 166 2.90 -2.70 -14.09
CA ASN A 166 3.45 -4.04 -14.30
C ASN A 166 2.69 -5.02 -13.40
N TYR A 167 2.38 -6.19 -13.93
CA TYR A 167 1.73 -7.23 -13.13
C TYR A 167 2.41 -8.58 -13.33
N VAL A 168 2.41 -9.37 -12.27
CA VAL A 168 2.93 -10.74 -12.26
C VAL A 168 1.84 -11.65 -11.69
N ALA A 169 1.42 -12.62 -12.49
CA ALA A 169 0.48 -13.64 -12.05
C ALA A 169 1.22 -14.89 -11.59
N SER A 170 0.95 -15.35 -10.39
CA SER A 170 1.50 -16.59 -9.81
C SER A 170 0.37 -17.60 -9.62
N TYR A 171 0.62 -18.84 -9.97
CA TYR A 171 -0.33 -19.94 -9.93
C TYR A 171 0.12 -21.02 -8.94
N ASP A 172 -0.81 -21.79 -8.39
CA ASP A 172 -0.55 -22.96 -7.54
C ASP A 172 0.47 -22.69 -6.42
N TYR A 173 0.30 -21.55 -5.70
CA TYR A 173 1.19 -21.08 -4.64
C TYR A 173 2.65 -20.86 -5.09
N GLY A 174 2.87 -20.69 -6.39
CA GLY A 174 4.21 -20.51 -6.95
C GLY A 174 5.04 -21.80 -7.09
N THR A 175 4.49 -22.97 -6.75
CA THR A 175 5.26 -24.24 -6.69
C THR A 175 5.34 -24.99 -7.99
N GLY A 176 4.60 -24.60 -9.01
CA GLY A 176 4.58 -25.37 -10.28
C GLY A 176 3.99 -24.65 -11.48
N GLY A 177 3.60 -23.42 -11.31
CA GLY A 177 3.00 -22.61 -12.36
C GLY A 177 3.98 -21.63 -12.97
N SER A 178 3.93 -21.46 -14.28
CA SER A 178 4.61 -20.35 -14.95
C SER A 178 4.05 -19.03 -14.43
N SER A 179 4.88 -18.19 -13.85
CA SER A 179 4.53 -16.79 -13.64
C SER A 179 4.54 -16.09 -15.00
N SER A 180 3.47 -15.41 -15.33
CA SER A 180 3.46 -14.49 -16.47
C SER A 180 3.61 -13.07 -15.95
N SER A 181 4.58 -12.34 -16.46
CA SER A 181 4.70 -10.91 -16.24
C SER A 181 4.29 -10.17 -17.51
N SER A 182 3.55 -9.10 -17.37
CA SER A 182 3.16 -8.24 -18.48
C SER A 182 2.84 -6.85 -17.97
N GLN A 183 2.53 -5.95 -18.90
CA GLN A 183 2.28 -4.56 -18.64
C GLN A 183 0.86 -4.20 -19.07
N ALA A 184 0.20 -3.39 -18.28
CA ALA A 184 -1.11 -2.83 -18.61
C ALA A 184 -1.06 -1.31 -18.47
N THR A 185 -1.41 -0.60 -19.52
CA THR A 185 -1.48 0.86 -19.53
C THR A 185 -2.91 1.30 -19.43
N VAL A 186 -3.17 2.18 -18.49
CA VAL A 186 -4.47 2.83 -18.29
C VAL A 186 -4.39 4.25 -18.77
N TYR A 187 -5.37 4.65 -19.51
CA TYR A 187 -5.55 6.04 -19.93
C TYR A 187 -6.69 6.64 -19.10
N GLY A 188 -6.33 7.29 -17.98
CA GLY A 188 -7.28 7.99 -17.11
C GLY A 188 -7.78 9.28 -17.75
N GLY A 189 -8.85 9.82 -17.17
CA GLY A 189 -9.38 11.13 -17.58
C GLY A 189 -8.50 12.28 -17.06
N GLY A 190 -8.35 13.31 -17.89
CA GLY A 190 -7.57 14.50 -17.57
C GLY A 190 -6.09 14.38 -17.99
N GLY A 191 -5.59 15.37 -18.67
CA GLY A 191 -4.20 15.49 -19.04
C GLY A 191 -3.62 16.78 -18.46
N PHE A 192 -2.37 16.73 -18.01
CA PHE A 192 -1.61 17.95 -17.71
C PHE A 192 -0.97 18.47 -18.97
N TRP A 193 -0.96 19.80 -19.13
CA TRP A 193 -0.22 20.47 -20.21
C TRP A 193 1.26 20.04 -20.15
N ASP A 194 1.89 19.83 -21.29
CA ASP A 194 3.26 19.35 -21.47
C ASP A 194 3.52 17.87 -21.10
N VAL A 195 2.57 17.14 -20.54
CA VAL A 195 2.71 15.72 -20.15
C VAL A 195 1.80 14.81 -20.97
N ALA A 196 0.61 15.29 -21.30
CA ALA A 196 -0.40 14.47 -21.97
C ALA A 196 -0.21 14.44 -23.49
N SER A 197 -0.21 13.25 -24.08
CA SER A 197 -0.23 13.05 -25.53
C SER A 197 -1.65 13.24 -26.07
N TRP A 198 -1.81 14.04 -27.11
CA TRP A 198 -3.10 14.48 -27.68
C TRP A 198 -4.11 13.36 -28.03
N ASN A 199 -3.66 12.13 -28.24
CA ASN A 199 -4.52 11.00 -28.57
C ASN A 199 -4.88 10.12 -27.39
N TYR A 200 -4.41 10.45 -26.16
CA TYR A 200 -4.48 9.55 -25.01
C TYR A 200 -5.05 10.17 -23.74
N PHE A 201 -5.66 11.34 -23.84
CA PHE A 201 -6.33 11.94 -22.71
C PHE A 201 -7.75 12.40 -23.04
N VAL A 202 -8.59 12.44 -22.02
CA VAL A 202 -9.96 12.91 -22.10
C VAL A 202 -10.08 14.21 -21.30
N TRP A 203 -10.75 15.20 -21.85
CA TRP A 203 -11.05 16.46 -21.16
C TRP A 203 -12.09 16.26 -20.06
N SER A 204 -11.76 15.50 -19.05
CA SER A 204 -12.67 15.20 -17.94
C SER A 204 -11.87 15.04 -16.65
N SER A 205 -12.51 15.23 -15.51
CA SER A 205 -11.95 14.86 -14.22
C SER A 205 -11.66 13.35 -14.18
N ALA A 206 -10.88 12.91 -13.21
CA ALA A 206 -10.54 11.50 -13.00
C ALA A 206 -11.70 10.55 -13.30
N VAL A 207 -11.52 9.68 -14.27
CA VAL A 207 -12.52 8.70 -14.69
C VAL A 207 -11.98 7.32 -14.34
N VAL A 208 -12.86 6.46 -13.83
CA VAL A 208 -12.53 5.05 -13.68
C VAL A 208 -12.31 4.45 -15.05
N ALA A 209 -11.08 4.08 -15.34
CA ALA A 209 -10.69 3.45 -16.59
C ALA A 209 -10.30 1.99 -16.33
N SER A 210 -10.58 1.12 -17.28
CA SER A 210 -10.20 -0.28 -17.21
C SER A 210 -8.98 -0.57 -18.08
N ALA A 211 -8.00 -1.28 -17.53
CA ALA A 211 -6.90 -1.84 -18.29
C ALA A 211 -6.98 -3.36 -18.32
N GLU A 212 -6.73 -3.93 -19.49
CA GLU A 212 -6.68 -5.37 -19.65
C GLU A 212 -5.26 -5.90 -19.44
N ALA A 213 -5.12 -6.79 -18.49
CA ALA A 213 -3.90 -7.52 -18.19
C ALA A 213 -4.04 -8.95 -18.70
N TYR A 214 -3.34 -9.31 -19.77
CA TYR A 214 -3.41 -10.65 -20.34
C TYR A 214 -2.67 -11.66 -19.46
N LEU A 215 -3.37 -12.73 -19.10
CA LEU A 215 -2.85 -13.81 -18.27
C LEU A 215 -2.64 -15.06 -19.11
N ASN A 216 -1.46 -15.65 -19.01
CA ASN A 216 -1.17 -16.91 -19.71
C ASN A 216 -0.75 -17.98 -18.71
N GLY A 217 -1.73 -18.61 -18.09
CA GLY A 217 -1.44 -19.66 -17.12
C GLY A 217 -2.65 -20.46 -16.72
N SER A 218 -2.41 -21.55 -16.03
CA SER A 218 -3.47 -22.37 -15.45
C SER A 218 -3.05 -22.92 -14.10
N GLY A 219 -3.98 -22.88 -13.15
CA GLY A 219 -3.78 -23.35 -11.79
C GLY A 219 -5.11 -23.53 -11.06
N ARG A 220 -5.04 -24.06 -9.87
CA ARG A 220 -6.21 -24.16 -8.96
C ARG A 220 -6.49 -22.83 -8.29
N ASN A 221 -5.44 -22.06 -8.05
CA ASN A 221 -5.51 -20.72 -7.45
C ASN A 221 -4.62 -19.74 -8.23
N ILE A 222 -4.80 -18.47 -7.96
CA ILE A 222 -4.03 -17.36 -8.55
C ILE A 222 -3.76 -16.29 -7.50
N SER A 223 -2.57 -15.70 -7.58
CA SER A 223 -2.19 -14.46 -6.90
C SER A 223 -1.69 -13.47 -7.95
N LEU A 224 -2.08 -12.21 -7.84
CA LEU A 224 -1.57 -11.13 -8.67
C LEU A 224 -0.69 -10.22 -7.83
N LEU A 225 0.50 -9.95 -8.32
CA LEU A 225 1.36 -8.87 -7.86
C LEU A 225 1.25 -7.74 -8.88
N ILE A 226 0.81 -6.59 -8.45
CA ILE A 226 0.73 -5.37 -9.24
C ILE A 226 1.85 -4.46 -8.76
N VAL A 227 2.66 -3.95 -9.67
CA VAL A 227 3.81 -3.07 -9.38
C VAL A 227 3.71 -1.85 -10.26
N HIS A 228 3.87 -0.69 -9.65
CA HIS A 228 4.00 0.58 -10.35
C HIS A 228 5.31 1.25 -9.90
N THR A 229 6.07 1.74 -10.86
CA THR A 229 7.31 2.48 -10.59
C THR A 229 7.40 3.61 -11.61
N SER A 230 7.21 4.84 -11.16
CA SER A 230 7.29 6.02 -12.01
C SER A 230 7.70 7.25 -11.19
N ALA A 231 8.34 8.19 -11.86
CA ALA A 231 8.65 9.52 -11.33
C ALA A 231 7.67 10.59 -11.85
N THR A 232 6.85 10.26 -12.84
CA THR A 232 6.02 11.21 -13.59
C THR A 232 4.54 10.87 -13.55
N ASP A 233 4.18 9.58 -13.41
CA ASP A 233 2.78 9.18 -13.41
C ASP A 233 2.06 9.75 -12.19
N PRO A 234 0.81 10.23 -12.34
CA PRO A 234 0.04 10.73 -11.22
C PRO A 234 -0.35 9.61 -10.26
N ALA A 235 -0.74 10.01 -9.06
CA ALA A 235 -1.36 9.08 -8.12
C ALA A 235 -2.63 8.47 -8.72
N PHE A 236 -2.85 7.20 -8.47
CA PHE A 236 -4.03 6.46 -8.90
C PHE A 236 -4.63 5.64 -7.75
N THR A 237 -5.89 5.30 -7.89
CA THR A 237 -6.60 4.41 -6.97
C THR A 237 -7.03 3.15 -7.70
N LEU A 238 -6.62 1.98 -7.21
CA LEU A 238 -7.12 0.70 -7.71
C LEU A 238 -8.47 0.41 -7.06
N GLN A 239 -9.53 0.44 -7.86
CA GLN A 239 -10.91 0.22 -7.42
C GLN A 239 -11.26 -1.27 -7.38
N GLY A 240 -10.80 -2.02 -8.36
CA GLY A 240 -11.14 -3.44 -8.48
C GLY A 240 -10.24 -4.24 -9.40
N VAL A 241 -10.32 -5.55 -9.25
CA VAL A 241 -9.66 -6.52 -10.13
C VAL A 241 -10.66 -7.60 -10.50
N GLN A 242 -10.99 -7.72 -11.78
CA GLN A 242 -11.87 -8.77 -12.31
C GLN A 242 -11.02 -9.82 -13.02
N LEU A 243 -11.22 -11.08 -12.69
CA LEU A 243 -10.49 -12.22 -13.28
C LEU A 243 -11.37 -12.97 -14.25
N ASN A 244 -10.93 -13.09 -15.51
CA ASN A 244 -11.58 -13.91 -16.52
C ASN A 244 -10.86 -15.25 -16.67
N TYR A 245 -11.58 -16.34 -16.41
CA TYR A 245 -11.04 -17.70 -16.46
C TYR A 245 -12.05 -18.70 -17.01
N SER A 246 -11.55 -19.83 -17.47
CA SER A 246 -12.37 -20.99 -17.84
C SER A 246 -12.00 -22.18 -16.95
N LEU A 247 -13.01 -22.92 -16.51
CA LEU A 247 -12.80 -24.17 -15.79
C LEU A 247 -12.29 -25.24 -16.77
N ARG A 248 -11.22 -25.95 -16.40
CA ARG A 248 -10.83 -27.16 -17.09
C ARG A 248 -11.53 -28.37 -16.47
N GLY A 249 -12.10 -29.23 -17.30
CA GLY A 249 -12.65 -30.49 -16.84
C GLY A 249 -11.58 -31.31 -16.10
N LEU A 250 -12.01 -32.15 -15.18
CA LEU A 250 -11.15 -33.20 -14.64
C LEU A 250 -10.75 -34.09 -15.84
N ASN A 251 -9.48 -34.05 -16.21
CA ASN A 251 -8.94 -35.14 -17.01
C ASN A 251 -9.05 -36.41 -16.13
N ARG A 252 -9.96 -37.29 -16.48
CA ARG A 252 -9.98 -38.66 -15.96
C ARG A 252 -8.80 -39.42 -16.54
#